data_dc7fbb847bf3670548e2a2841c1a0d82
#
_entry.id   dc7fbb847bf3670548e2a2841c1a0d82
#
_cell.length_a   1.000
_cell.length_b   1.000
_cell.length_c   1.000
_cell.angle_alpha   90.00
_cell.angle_beta   90.00
_cell.angle_gamma   90.00
#
_symmetry.space_group_name_H-M   'P 1'
#
loop_
_entity.id
_entity.type
_entity.pdbx_description
1 polymer ?
#
loop_
_entity_poly.entity_id
_entity_poly.type
_entity_poly.pdbx_seq_one_letter_code
_entity_poly.pdbx_strand_id
1 'polypeptide(L)' 'METAARQRGVFAVDEYAALAELELAWADGGYHGFSVGDGTWSAISSAGEVLTGDTPDALTRKIRAHWQAMQ' A
#
# COMPACT_ATOMS: atom_id res chain seq x y z
N MET A 1 -18.60 -13.62 18.23
CA MET A 1 -17.96 -13.61 18.55
C MET A 1 -16.59 -13.42 18.20
N GLU A 2 -15.81 -14.33 17.92
CA GLU A 2 -14.52 -14.11 17.59
C GLU A 2 -14.38 -13.41 16.34
N THR A 3 -15.31 -13.55 15.48
CA THR A 3 -15.25 -12.85 14.22
C THR A 3 -15.17 -11.37 14.40
N ALA A 4 -16.00 -10.86 15.28
CA ALA A 4 -15.99 -9.45 15.52
C ALA A 4 -14.66 -9.02 16.11
N ALA A 5 -14.11 -9.83 16.96
CA ALA A 5 -12.85 -9.49 17.57
C ALA A 5 -11.76 -9.36 16.53
N ARG A 6 -11.73 -10.28 15.57
CA ARG A 6 -10.72 -10.20 14.58
C ARG A 6 -10.85 -9.01 13.73
N GLN A 7 -12.06 -8.65 13.37
CA GLN A 7 -12.23 -7.54 12.51
C GLN A 7 -11.85 -6.27 13.14
N ARG A 8 -12.09 -6.17 14.44
CA ARG A 8 -11.78 -4.97 15.04
C ARG A 8 -10.34 -4.81 15.17
N GLY A 9 -9.63 -5.83 14.96
CA GLY A 9 -8.27 -5.78 15.19
C GLY A 9 -7.61 -4.68 14.47
N VAL A 10 -7.46 -4.75 13.22
CA VAL A 10 -6.72 -3.79 12.55
C VAL A 10 -7.13 -3.72 11.14
N PHE A 11 -6.44 -4.40 10.28
CA PHE A 11 -6.81 -4.44 8.90
C PHE A 11 -7.59 -5.69 8.64
N ALA A 12 -8.45 -5.66 7.66
CA ALA A 12 -9.07 -6.85 7.16
C ALA A 12 -7.99 -7.72 6.55
N VAL A 13 -8.27 -9.02 6.47
CA VAL A 13 -7.32 -9.95 5.90
C VAL A 13 -6.94 -9.53 4.48
N ASP A 14 -7.93 -9.06 3.71
CA ASP A 14 -7.65 -8.64 2.35
C ASP A 14 -6.69 -7.47 2.30
N GLU A 15 -6.82 -6.55 3.26
CA GLU A 15 -5.91 -5.41 3.29
C GLU A 15 -4.50 -5.83 3.63
N TYR A 16 -4.36 -6.76 4.56
CA TYR A 16 -3.04 -7.26 4.89
C TYR A 16 -2.40 -7.92 3.68
N ALA A 17 -3.17 -8.74 2.97
CA ALA A 17 -2.63 -9.43 1.80
C ALA A 17 -2.24 -8.44 0.73
N ALA A 18 -3.04 -7.41 0.52
CA ALA A 18 -2.74 -6.41 -0.50
C ALA A 18 -1.50 -5.62 -0.14
N LEU A 19 -1.35 -5.26 1.14
CA LEU A 19 -0.15 -4.54 1.57
C LEU A 19 1.09 -5.40 1.37
N ALA A 20 1.01 -6.67 1.70
CA ALA A 20 2.15 -7.57 1.52
C ALA A 20 2.52 -7.70 0.05
N GLU A 21 1.52 -7.78 -0.82
CA GLU A 21 1.80 -7.89 -2.23
C GLU A 21 2.45 -6.63 -2.76
N LEU A 22 2.00 -5.47 -2.31
CA LEU A 22 2.60 -4.21 -2.74
C LEU A 22 4.05 -4.14 -2.28
N GLU A 23 4.31 -4.55 -1.05
CA GLU A 23 5.66 -4.52 -0.54
C GLU A 23 6.57 -5.42 -1.34
N LEU A 24 6.11 -6.64 -1.65
CA LEU A 24 6.92 -7.55 -2.43
C LEU A 24 7.16 -7.04 -3.84
N ALA A 25 6.15 -6.41 -4.42
CA ALA A 25 6.26 -5.96 -5.79
C ALA A 25 7.19 -4.78 -5.95
N TRP A 26 7.22 -3.88 -4.95
CA TRP A 26 7.89 -2.60 -5.12
C TRP A 26 9.07 -2.36 -4.19
N ALA A 27 9.39 -3.32 -3.33
CA ALA A 27 10.51 -3.13 -2.41
C ALA A 27 11.81 -2.88 -3.13
N ASP A 28 12.03 -3.59 -4.22
CA ASP A 28 13.26 -3.43 -4.98
C ASP A 28 13.34 -2.07 -5.65
N GLY A 29 12.22 -1.43 -5.87
CA GLY A 29 12.20 -0.11 -6.45
C GLY A 29 12.41 1.01 -5.45
N GLY A 30 12.56 0.65 -4.18
CA GLY A 30 12.81 1.67 -3.16
C GLY A 30 11.56 2.19 -2.49
N TYR A 31 10.39 1.60 -2.79
CA TYR A 31 9.15 2.04 -2.16
C TYR A 31 8.96 1.29 -0.84
N HIS A 32 8.52 2.02 0.17
CA HIS A 32 8.38 1.43 1.49
C HIS A 32 7.26 2.13 2.25
N GLY A 33 7.04 1.76 3.50
CA GLY A 33 6.03 2.42 4.33
C GLY A 33 4.63 2.24 3.80
N PHE A 34 4.34 1.07 3.22
CA PHE A 34 3.01 0.81 2.71
C PHE A 34 2.03 0.72 3.86
N SER A 35 0.93 1.44 3.74
CA SER A 35 -0.08 1.43 4.79
C SER A 35 -1.44 1.77 4.19
N VAL A 36 -2.48 1.51 4.97
CA VAL A 36 -3.83 1.84 4.58
C VAL A 36 -4.56 2.35 5.82
N GLY A 37 -5.32 3.43 5.66
CA GLY A 37 -6.12 3.98 6.73
C GLY A 37 -7.19 4.86 6.15
N ASP A 38 -8.40 4.75 6.68
CA ASP A 38 -9.53 5.55 6.23
C ASP A 38 -9.73 5.47 4.73
N GLY A 39 -9.54 4.31 4.16
CA GLY A 39 -9.74 4.13 2.74
C GLY A 39 -8.63 4.67 1.85
N THR A 40 -7.55 5.12 2.44
CA THR A 40 -6.44 5.67 1.68
C THR A 40 -5.23 4.73 1.77
N TRP A 41 -4.74 4.31 0.63
CA TRP A 41 -3.56 3.46 0.53
C TRP A 41 -2.37 4.35 0.21
N SER A 42 -1.26 4.14 0.89
CA SER A 42 -0.11 5.01 0.71
C SER A 42 1.19 4.24 0.72
N ALA A 43 2.20 4.85 0.14
CA ALA A 43 3.56 4.31 0.11
C ALA A 43 4.52 5.49 0.04
N ILE A 44 5.76 5.26 0.43
CA ILE A 44 6.78 6.31 0.42
C ILE A 44 7.87 5.90 -0.54
N SER A 45 8.24 6.81 -1.43
CA SER A 45 9.30 6.51 -2.39
C SER A 45 10.66 6.67 -1.72
N SER A 46 11.70 6.21 -2.41
CA SER A 46 13.05 6.35 -1.87
C SER A 46 13.45 7.81 -1.74
N ALA A 47 12.80 8.70 -2.46
CA ALA A 47 13.06 10.12 -2.34
C ALA A 47 12.25 10.79 -1.24
N GLY A 48 11.41 10.02 -0.55
CA GLY A 48 10.62 10.58 0.54
C GLY A 48 9.27 11.10 0.13
N GLU A 49 8.86 10.86 -1.11
CA GLU A 49 7.55 11.33 -1.58
C GLU A 49 6.48 10.36 -1.18
N VAL A 50 5.34 10.86 -0.75
CA VAL A 50 4.23 10.02 -0.35
C VAL A 50 3.26 9.90 -1.52
N LEU A 51 2.96 8.66 -1.90
CA LEU A 51 2.03 8.37 -2.97
C LEU A 51 0.79 7.76 -2.36
N THR A 52 -0.38 8.15 -2.84
CA THR A 52 -1.63 7.67 -2.27
C THR A 52 -2.59 7.24 -3.35
N GLY A 53 -3.55 6.42 -2.95
CA GLY A 53 -4.62 5.99 -3.84
C GLY A 53 -5.80 5.49 -3.02
N ASP A 54 -6.97 5.43 -3.64
CA ASP A 54 -8.17 4.97 -2.98
C ASP A 54 -8.26 3.47 -2.88
N THR A 55 -7.51 2.77 -3.70
CA THR A 55 -7.51 1.32 -3.74
C THR A 55 -6.08 0.86 -3.97
N PRO A 56 -5.79 -0.42 -3.72
CA PRO A 56 -4.45 -0.92 -4.04
C PRO A 56 -4.09 -0.74 -5.50
N ASP A 57 -5.08 -0.90 -6.39
CA ASP A 57 -4.82 -0.71 -7.81
C ASP A 57 -4.49 0.72 -8.13
N ALA A 58 -5.20 1.66 -7.51
CA ALA A 58 -4.94 3.07 -7.74
C ALA A 58 -3.54 3.43 -7.25
N LEU A 59 -3.15 2.91 -6.09
CA LEU A 59 -1.82 3.16 -5.58
C LEU A 59 -0.77 2.54 -6.48
N THR A 60 -1.02 1.33 -6.97
CA THR A 60 -0.09 0.67 -7.88
C THR A 60 0.13 1.51 -9.13
N ARG A 61 -0.93 2.07 -9.67
CA ARG A 61 -0.79 2.92 -10.86
C ARG A 61 0.04 4.16 -10.56
N LYS A 62 -0.14 4.74 -9.38
CA LYS A 62 0.65 5.89 -9.00
C LYS A 62 2.12 5.53 -8.85
N ILE A 63 2.40 4.41 -8.21
CA ILE A 63 3.77 3.96 -8.04
C ILE A 63 4.41 3.68 -9.39
N ARG A 64 3.68 3.01 -10.27
CA ARG A 64 4.23 2.68 -11.58
C ARG A 64 4.53 3.94 -12.38
N ALA A 65 3.62 4.91 -12.36
CA ALA A 65 3.85 6.14 -13.07
C ALA A 65 5.04 6.91 -12.50
N HIS A 66 5.15 6.92 -11.17
CA HIS A 66 6.27 7.59 -10.52
C HIS A 66 7.59 6.91 -10.90
N TRP A 67 7.60 5.58 -10.86
CA TRP A 67 8.78 4.83 -11.17
C TRP A 67 9.21 5.04 -12.64
N GLN A 68 8.24 5.04 -13.54
CA GLN A 68 8.53 5.26 -14.95
C GLN A 68 9.05 6.67 -15.20
N ALA A 69 8.54 7.64 -14.48
CA ALA A 69 8.97 9.01 -14.65
C ALA A 69 10.42 9.22 -14.19
N MET A 70 10.92 8.34 -13.35
CA MET A 70 12.28 8.46 -12.87
C MET A 70 13.28 7.74 -13.76
N GLN A 71 12.82 7.06 -14.76
CA GLN A 71 13.72 6.41 -15.68
C GLN A 71 14.06 7.38 -16.80
#